data_23b823e9042d3450e0db233e33ac4573
#
_entry.id   23b823e9042d3450e0db233e33ac4573
#
_cell.length_a   1.000
_cell.length_b   1.000
_cell.length_c   1.000
_cell.angle_alpha   90.00
_cell.angle_beta   90.00
_cell.angle_gamma   90.00
#
_symmetry.space_group_name_H-M   'P 1'
#
loop_
_entity.id
_entity.type
_entity.pdbx_description
1 polymer ?
#
loop_
_entity_poly.entity_id
_entity_poly.type
_entity_poly.pdbx_seq_one_letter_code
_entity_poly.pdbx_strand_id
1 'polypeptide(L)' 'MEVLHEKYPYRYVESGIIELNGEPDYRIQKDNTYSMRYRDMYLCDNFMQLETAMEDFEYTKWLDPSPEVTAYAKNERTTD' A
#
# COMPACT_ATOMS: atom_id res chain seq x y z
N MET A 1 -16.35 -2.08 0.86
CA MET A 1 -15.02 -1.49 0.59
C MET A 1 -15.13 -0.47 -0.51
N GLU A 2 -14.45 0.65 -0.33
CA GLU A 2 -14.49 1.69 -1.33
C GLU A 2 -13.06 2.01 -1.78
N VAL A 3 -12.83 2.05 -3.09
CA VAL A 3 -11.53 2.42 -3.62
C VAL A 3 -11.51 3.92 -3.79
N LEU A 4 -10.62 4.58 -3.04
CA LEU A 4 -10.55 6.04 -3.03
C LEU A 4 -9.63 6.58 -4.09
N HIS A 5 -8.61 5.80 -4.47
CA HIS A 5 -7.63 6.26 -5.44
C HIS A 5 -6.87 5.04 -5.95
N GLU A 6 -6.42 5.09 -7.18
CA GLU A 6 -5.60 4.01 -7.74
C GLU A 6 -4.39 4.58 -8.42
N LYS A 7 -3.24 3.98 -8.18
CA LYS A 7 -2.03 4.27 -8.91
C LYS A 7 -1.26 2.97 -8.99
N TYR A 8 -1.32 2.33 -10.12
CA TYR A 8 -0.77 0.99 -10.28
C TYR A 8 0.68 0.94 -9.82
N PRO A 9 1.09 -0.05 -9.05
CA PRO A 9 0.34 -1.26 -8.69
C PRO A 9 -0.44 -1.15 -7.39
N TYR A 10 -0.66 0.06 -6.90
CA TYR A 10 -1.32 0.26 -5.62
C TYR A 10 -2.72 0.79 -5.78
N ARG A 11 -3.56 0.52 -4.80
CA ARG A 11 -4.82 1.21 -4.68
C ARG A 11 -5.09 1.50 -3.21
N TYR A 12 -5.80 2.58 -2.97
CA TYR A 12 -5.99 3.12 -1.63
C TYR A 12 -7.46 2.99 -1.31
N VAL A 13 -7.79 2.29 -0.22
CA VAL A 13 -9.17 1.90 0.02
C VAL A 13 -9.60 2.20 1.44
N GLU A 14 -10.91 2.38 1.59
CA GLU A 14 -11.56 2.38 2.89
C GLU A 14 -12.25 1.04 2.98
N SER A 15 -11.88 0.23 3.95
CA SER A 15 -12.34 -1.15 3.95
C SER A 15 -13.77 -1.31 4.45
N GLY A 16 -14.26 -0.36 5.16
CA GLY A 16 -15.60 -0.45 5.72
C GLY A 16 -15.66 -1.13 7.05
N ILE A 17 -14.54 -1.64 7.54
CA ILE A 17 -14.49 -2.25 8.86
C ILE A 17 -14.28 -1.14 9.88
N ILE A 18 -15.11 -1.14 10.92
CA ILE A 18 -15.07 -0.07 11.92
C ILE A 18 -14.10 -0.45 13.02
N GLU A 19 -13.13 0.43 13.26
CA GLU A 19 -12.17 0.22 14.33
C GLU A 19 -12.81 0.45 15.69
N LEU A 20 -12.08 0.11 16.72
CA LEU A 20 -12.60 0.30 18.07
C LEU A 20 -12.92 1.76 18.37
N ASN A 21 -12.20 2.67 17.74
CA ASN A 21 -12.46 4.08 17.93
C ASN A 21 -13.60 4.61 17.09
N GLY A 22 -14.29 3.74 16.37
CA GLY A 22 -15.44 4.15 15.57
C GLY A 22 -15.11 4.63 14.18
N GLU A 23 -13.85 4.51 13.77
CA GLU A 23 -13.45 4.96 12.45
C GLU A 23 -13.21 3.79 11.53
N PRO A 24 -13.42 3.98 10.23
CA PRO A 24 -13.16 2.88 9.29
C PRO A 24 -11.69 2.62 9.11
N ASP A 25 -11.37 1.41 8.67
CA ASP A 25 -10.02 1.05 8.31
C ASP A 25 -9.65 1.69 6.99
N TYR A 26 -8.42 2.17 6.90
CA TYR A 26 -7.87 2.69 5.65
C TYR A 26 -6.67 1.85 5.29
N ARG A 27 -6.64 1.35 4.08
CA ARG A 27 -5.59 0.41 3.68
C ARG A 27 -5.04 0.75 2.32
N ILE A 28 -3.77 0.37 2.11
CA ILE A 28 -3.16 0.43 0.80
C ILE A 28 -3.04 -1.01 0.35
N GLN A 29 -3.52 -1.30 -0.85
CA GLN A 29 -3.45 -2.62 -1.42
C GLN A 29 -2.54 -2.62 -2.62
N LYS A 30 -1.94 -3.75 -2.91
CA LYS A 30 -1.02 -3.88 -4.02
C LYS A 30 -1.45 -5.02 -4.90
N ASP A 31 -1.37 -4.81 -6.21
CA ASP A 31 -1.70 -5.85 -7.18
C ASP A 31 -0.65 -6.95 -7.12
N ASN A 32 -1.13 -8.17 -6.94
CA ASN A 32 -0.25 -9.33 -6.97
C ASN A 32 -0.30 -9.90 -8.37
N THR A 33 0.75 -9.67 -9.14
CA THR A 33 0.75 -10.06 -10.55
C THR A 33 0.58 -11.55 -10.73
N TYR A 34 0.98 -12.36 -9.77
CA TYR A 34 0.83 -13.81 -9.93
C TYR A 34 -0.61 -14.25 -9.76
N SER A 35 -1.32 -13.68 -8.81
CA SER A 35 -2.70 -14.08 -8.56
C SER A 35 -3.69 -13.16 -9.26
N MET A 36 -3.22 -12.07 -9.85
CA MET A 36 -4.08 -11.12 -10.53
C MET A 36 -5.11 -10.52 -9.57
N ARG A 37 -4.72 -10.32 -8.33
CA ARG A 37 -5.61 -9.75 -7.34
C ARG A 37 -4.87 -8.77 -6.48
N TYR A 38 -5.62 -7.82 -5.92
CA TYR A 38 -5.06 -6.90 -4.95
C TYR A 38 -5.04 -7.54 -3.58
N ARG A 39 -3.99 -7.29 -2.83
CA ARG A 39 -3.86 -7.77 -1.47
C ARG A 39 -3.53 -6.61 -0.56
N ASP A 40 -3.95 -6.71 0.69
CA ASP A 40 -3.61 -5.70 1.67
C ASP A 40 -2.10 -5.63 1.82
N MET A 41 -1.56 -4.43 1.68
CA MET A 41 -0.14 -4.22 1.80
C MET A 41 0.18 -3.48 3.08
N TYR A 42 -0.63 -2.51 3.44
CA TYR A 42 -0.34 -1.68 4.59
C TYR A 42 -1.64 -1.17 5.19
N LEU A 43 -1.73 -1.25 6.52
CA LEU A 43 -2.88 -0.73 7.25
C LEU A 43 -2.49 0.64 7.77
N CYS A 44 -3.18 1.68 7.30
CA CYS A 44 -2.85 3.04 7.69
C CYS A 44 -3.39 3.34 9.08
N ASP A 45 -2.64 4.14 9.82
CA ASP A 45 -3.05 4.51 11.17
C ASP A 45 -4.26 5.40 11.17
N ASN A 46 -4.41 6.24 10.15
CA ASN A 46 -5.53 7.16 10.06
C ASN A 46 -5.66 7.63 8.62
N PHE A 47 -6.69 8.44 8.39
CA PHE A 47 -6.95 8.91 7.03
C PHE A 47 -5.84 9.83 6.54
N MET A 48 -5.24 10.59 7.44
CA MET A 48 -4.18 11.50 7.03
C MET A 48 -2.99 10.74 6.45
N GLN A 49 -2.67 9.59 7.03
CA GLN A 49 -1.58 8.77 6.50
C GLN A 49 -1.94 8.25 5.11
N LEU A 50 -3.18 7.82 4.93
CA LEU A 50 -3.61 7.36 3.62
C LEU A 50 -3.54 8.50 2.61
N GLU A 51 -3.98 9.68 3.01
CA GLU A 51 -3.97 10.83 2.12
C GLU A 51 -2.54 11.20 1.72
N THR A 52 -1.62 11.16 2.66
CA THR A 52 -0.22 11.41 2.36
C THR A 52 0.31 10.43 1.33
N ALA A 53 -0.04 9.15 1.51
CA ALA A 53 0.42 8.14 0.57
C ALA A 53 -0.20 8.34 -0.80
N MET A 54 -1.46 8.78 -0.86
CA MET A 54 -2.11 9.03 -2.14
C MET A 54 -1.44 10.16 -2.89
N GLU A 55 -0.92 11.14 -2.17
CA GLU A 55 -0.31 12.29 -2.80
C GLU A 55 1.17 12.11 -3.08
N ASP A 56 1.81 11.15 -2.42
CA ASP A 56 3.26 10.98 -2.53
C ASP A 56 3.56 9.52 -2.84
N PHE A 57 3.82 9.25 -4.11
CA PHE A 57 4.06 7.89 -4.55
C PHE A 57 5.32 7.31 -3.93
N GLU A 58 6.32 8.15 -3.69
CA GLU A 58 7.54 7.66 -3.05
C GLU A 58 7.28 7.22 -1.62
N TYR A 59 6.40 7.93 -0.93
CA TYR A 59 6.04 7.53 0.41
C TYR A 59 5.32 6.18 0.39
N THR A 60 4.44 5.99 -0.60
CA THR A 60 3.77 4.71 -0.75
C THR A 60 4.78 3.58 -0.96
N LYS A 61 5.77 3.82 -1.79
CA LYS A 61 6.78 2.79 -2.03
C LYS A 61 7.59 2.53 -0.77
N TRP A 62 7.82 3.55 0.03
CA TRP A 62 8.54 3.38 1.27
C TRP A 62 7.76 2.51 2.26
N LEU A 63 6.43 2.61 2.23
CA LEU A 63 5.59 1.79 3.09
C LEU A 63 5.48 0.35 2.60
N ASP A 64 5.83 0.09 1.36
CA ASP A 64 5.66 -1.21 0.74
C ASP A 64 6.68 -2.19 1.29
N PRO A 65 6.23 -3.24 2.00
CA PRO A 65 7.18 -4.18 2.60
C PRO A 65 7.62 -5.29 1.64
N SER A 66 7.24 -5.21 0.39
CA SER A 66 7.52 -6.30 -0.55
C SER A 66 9.01 -6.51 -0.71
N PRO A 67 9.53 -7.65 -0.29
CA PRO A 67 10.97 -7.85 -0.32
C PRO A 67 11.54 -8.11 -1.70
N GLU A 68 10.73 -8.57 -2.63
CA GLU A 68 11.26 -8.93 -3.91
C GLU A 68 11.83 -7.73 -4.64
N VAL A 69 11.21 -6.59 -4.53
CA VAL A 69 11.72 -5.42 -5.20
C VAL A 69 13.04 -5.00 -4.60
N THR A 70 13.10 -5.04 -3.29
CA THR A 70 14.31 -4.68 -2.60
C THR A 70 15.45 -5.63 -2.93
N ALA A 71 15.13 -6.92 -3.02
CA ALA A 71 16.14 -7.90 -3.30
C ALA A 71 16.76 -7.67 -4.66
N TYR A 72 15.95 -7.37 -5.65
CA TYR A 72 16.50 -7.09 -6.95
C TYR A 72 17.37 -5.86 -6.92
N ALA A 73 16.92 -4.83 -6.28
CA ALA A 73 17.69 -3.63 -6.20
C ALA A 73 19.03 -3.88 -5.58
N LYS A 74 19.07 -4.70 -4.54
CA LYS A 74 20.31 -4.97 -3.94
C LYS A 74 21.21 -5.78 -4.79
N ASN A 75 20.67 -6.76 -5.42
CA ASN A 75 21.48 -7.62 -6.22
C ASN A 75 22.09 -6.93 -7.38
N GLU A 76 21.45 -5.93 -7.84
CA GLU A 76 22.01 -5.24 -8.94
C GLU A 76 23.10 -4.40 -8.58
N ARG A 77 23.15 -4.06 -7.42
CA ARG A 77 24.14 -3.24 -7.00
C ARG A 77 25.01 -3.87 -6.15
N THR A 78 24.89 -4.49 -5.84
CA THR A 78 25.40 -4.90 -5.09
C THR A 78 26.20 -5.00 -4.97
N THR A 79 26.12 -4.67 -5.15
CA THR A 79 26.28 -4.66 -4.95
C THR A 79 26.53 -4.32 -4.88
N ASP A 80 26.53 -3.91 -4.91
CA ASP A 80 26.47 -3.43 -4.70
C ASP A 80 26.58 -3.25 -4.35
#